data_f3b546643687ed74fe29323e8deeefbf
#
_entry.id   f3b546643687ed74fe29323e8deeefbf
#
_cell.length_a   1.000
_cell.length_b   1.000
_cell.length_c   1.000
_cell.angle_alpha   90.00
_cell.angle_beta   90.00
_cell.angle_gamma   90.00
#
_symmetry.space_group_name_H-M   'P 1'
#
loop_
_entity.id
_entity.type
_entity.pdbx_description
1 polymer ?
#
loop_
_entity_poly.entity_id
_entity_poly.type
_entity_poly.pdbx_seq_one_letter_code
_entity_poly.pdbx_strand_id
1 'polypeptide(L)'
;VTESSDQQQDIPFESPEVAYLADVSRETPDGYLSENFDESRREALMASLPDMDEETPLAAQLTIDARRRIDLQGRRFPRPASTRIITIANQKGGVGKTTTTVNLAAGLAQAGLNVLVIDNDPQGNASTALGVEHRAGTPSVYEVLVDGAPLSSAVQQCPDLPTLWCVPATIDLSGAEIELVSLVSRETRLRKAVDDFLAERIAQGLDPIDYVLVDCPPSLGLLTVNAFVVGREVLIPIQCEYYALEGLSQLLKTIELIKAHLNPRLHVSTILLTMYDGRTNLAQQVAAEVREHFPEQTLKTSIPRSVRISEAPSHGQSVITYDPSSTGALAYLEAAREVADRGRPEPLPVQSVDGASRNVSRQNYLAERWAVLPSYQEDAR
;
A
#
# COMPACT_ATOMS: atom_id res chain seq x y z
N VAL A 1 -2.94 50.82 -63.41
CA VAL A 1 -4.26 50.72 -64.08
C VAL A 1 -4.89 49.41 -63.55
N THR A 2 -6.04 49.64 -62.98
CA THR A 2 -7.11 48.70 -62.53
C THR A 2 -6.87 47.88 -61.30
N GLU A 3 -7.37 48.47 -60.22
CA GLU A 3 -7.90 47.82 -58.99
C GLU A 3 -9.02 46.83 -59.40
N SER A 4 -9.02 45.66 -58.77
CA SER A 4 -10.23 44.87 -58.61
C SER A 4 -10.33 44.41 -57.17
N SER A 5 -11.27 45.03 -56.51
CA SER A 5 -11.76 44.74 -55.17
C SER A 5 -12.46 43.38 -55.14
N ASP A 6 -11.93 42.43 -54.37
CA ASP A 6 -12.66 41.24 -53.97
C ASP A 6 -13.21 41.48 -52.55
N GLN A 7 -14.52 41.65 -52.52
CA GLN A 7 -15.34 41.64 -51.33
C GLN A 7 -15.45 40.20 -50.81
N GLN A 8 -14.74 39.89 -49.74
CA GLN A 8 -14.95 38.67 -48.99
C GLN A 8 -16.12 38.91 -48.01
N GLN A 9 -17.25 38.28 -48.30
CA GLN A 9 -18.43 38.22 -47.43
C GLN A 9 -18.08 37.43 -46.16
N ASP A 10 -18.09 38.12 -45.00
CA ASP A 10 -18.10 37.51 -43.69
C ASP A 10 -19.41 36.71 -43.48
N ILE A 11 -19.30 35.39 -43.49
CA ILE A 11 -20.32 34.51 -43.01
C ILE A 11 -20.14 34.36 -41.51
N PRO A 12 -21.08 34.76 -40.64
CA PRO A 12 -20.96 34.49 -39.21
C PRO A 12 -21.09 32.98 -38.98
N PHE A 13 -20.03 32.40 -38.44
CA PHE A 13 -20.04 31.04 -37.91
C PHE A 13 -20.75 31.08 -36.57
N GLU A 14 -22.06 30.83 -36.56
CA GLU A 14 -22.78 30.49 -35.36
C GLU A 14 -22.31 29.12 -34.86
N SER A 15 -21.47 29.15 -33.82
CA SER A 15 -21.16 27.97 -33.05
C SER A 15 -22.42 27.46 -32.34
N PRO A 16 -22.76 26.17 -32.48
CA PRO A 16 -23.85 25.62 -31.69
C PRO A 16 -23.47 25.75 -30.19
N GLU A 17 -24.33 26.41 -29.45
CA GLU A 17 -24.28 26.40 -27.98
C GLU A 17 -24.25 24.96 -27.52
N VAL A 18 -23.05 24.50 -27.16
CA VAL A 18 -22.90 23.35 -26.28
C VAL A 18 -23.41 23.82 -24.96
N ALA A 19 -24.66 23.52 -24.64
CA ALA A 19 -25.21 23.60 -23.33
C ALA A 19 -24.31 22.74 -22.43
N TYR A 20 -23.34 23.39 -21.79
CA TYR A 20 -22.60 22.82 -20.69
C TYR A 20 -23.62 22.52 -19.63
N LEU A 21 -23.91 21.25 -19.44
CA LEU A 21 -24.46 20.72 -18.22
C LEU A 21 -23.46 20.96 -17.10
N ALA A 22 -23.38 22.20 -16.65
CA ALA A 22 -22.83 22.57 -15.37
C ALA A 22 -23.90 22.24 -14.33
N ASP A 23 -23.98 20.99 -13.99
CA ASP A 23 -24.42 20.49 -12.67
C ASP A 23 -24.28 18.96 -12.63
N VAL A 24 -23.06 18.47 -12.83
CA VAL A 24 -22.69 17.24 -12.19
C VAL A 24 -21.96 17.67 -10.93
N SER A 25 -22.76 17.92 -9.85
CA SER A 25 -22.26 17.76 -8.50
C SER A 25 -21.38 16.52 -8.54
N ARG A 26 -20.07 16.68 -8.28
CA ARG A 26 -19.18 15.61 -7.91
C ARG A 26 -19.71 15.06 -6.58
N GLU A 27 -20.76 14.29 -6.65
CA GLU A 27 -21.00 13.27 -5.67
C GLU A 27 -19.78 12.35 -5.78
N THR A 28 -18.84 12.53 -4.85
CA THR A 28 -17.91 11.47 -4.49
C THR A 28 -18.75 10.20 -4.46
N PRO A 29 -18.31 9.13 -5.12
CA PRO A 29 -19.06 7.89 -5.04
C PRO A 29 -18.90 7.36 -3.61
N ASP A 30 -19.76 7.86 -2.69
CA ASP A 30 -20.06 7.22 -1.41
C ASP A 30 -20.57 5.78 -1.59
N GLY A 31 -20.69 5.35 -2.83
CA GLY A 31 -21.17 4.03 -3.22
C GLY A 31 -20.25 2.86 -2.92
N TYR A 32 -18.98 3.07 -2.52
CA TYR A 32 -18.08 1.95 -2.20
C TYR A 32 -18.06 1.58 -0.71
N LEU A 33 -18.55 2.44 0.18
CA LEU A 33 -18.58 2.19 1.63
C LEU A 33 -19.99 2.25 2.23
N SER A 34 -21.02 2.56 1.44
CA SER A 34 -22.38 2.62 1.92
C SER A 34 -23.06 1.27 1.80
N GLU A 35 -23.56 0.85 2.94
CA GLU A 35 -24.48 -0.24 3.19
C GLU A 35 -23.83 -1.59 3.44
N ASN A 36 -24.17 -2.14 4.59
CA ASN A 36 -24.01 -3.52 4.99
C ASN A 36 -24.28 -4.41 3.78
N PHE A 37 -23.21 -4.83 3.11
CA PHE A 37 -23.30 -5.89 2.13
C PHE A 37 -23.67 -7.13 2.95
N ASP A 38 -24.98 -7.32 3.11
CA ASP A 38 -25.55 -8.35 3.96
C ASP A 38 -24.99 -9.71 3.53
N GLU A 39 -24.56 -10.51 4.48
CA GLU A 39 -24.06 -11.88 4.25
C GLU A 39 -25.05 -12.67 3.39
N SER A 40 -26.36 -12.48 3.63
CA SER A 40 -27.44 -13.07 2.85
C SER A 40 -27.41 -12.68 1.38
N ARG A 41 -27.07 -11.42 1.06
CA ARG A 41 -26.95 -10.94 -0.33
C ARG A 41 -25.73 -11.53 -1.01
N ARG A 42 -24.63 -11.70 -0.25
CA ARG A 42 -23.41 -12.35 -0.74
C ARG A 42 -23.68 -13.82 -1.06
N GLU A 43 -24.32 -14.55 -0.16
CA GLU A 43 -24.70 -15.93 -0.36
C GLU A 43 -25.64 -16.09 -1.58
N ALA A 44 -26.62 -15.21 -1.72
CA ALA A 44 -27.53 -15.21 -2.87
C ALA A 44 -26.78 -14.95 -4.20
N LEU A 45 -25.84 -14.01 -4.21
CA LEU A 45 -25.01 -13.76 -5.40
C LEU A 45 -24.08 -14.94 -5.72
N MET A 46 -23.47 -15.56 -4.69
CA MET A 46 -22.65 -16.76 -4.88
C MET A 46 -23.48 -17.93 -5.46
N ALA A 47 -24.70 -18.13 -4.95
CA ALA A 47 -25.59 -19.17 -5.42
C ALA A 47 -26.15 -18.93 -6.82
N SER A 48 -26.14 -17.67 -7.32
CA SER A 48 -26.59 -17.33 -8.66
C SER A 48 -25.55 -17.57 -9.75
N LEU A 49 -24.29 -17.87 -9.36
CA LEU A 49 -23.23 -18.15 -10.33
C LEU A 49 -23.40 -19.56 -10.92
N PRO A 50 -23.09 -19.76 -12.21
CA PRO A 50 -23.16 -21.06 -12.86
C PRO A 50 -22.30 -22.13 -12.17
N ASP A 51 -22.68 -23.40 -12.30
CA ASP A 51 -21.86 -24.53 -11.89
C ASP A 51 -20.68 -24.72 -12.83
N MET A 52 -19.48 -24.97 -12.28
CA MET A 52 -18.24 -25.02 -13.06
C MET A 52 -18.08 -26.30 -13.92
N ASP A 53 -18.94 -27.30 -13.72
CA ASP A 53 -18.76 -28.63 -14.31
C ASP A 53 -19.14 -28.71 -15.81
N GLU A 54 -19.88 -27.74 -16.34
CA GLU A 54 -20.34 -27.72 -17.75
C GLU A 54 -19.77 -26.59 -18.61
N GLU A 55 -18.79 -25.81 -18.09
CA GLU A 55 -18.33 -24.57 -18.72
C GLU A 55 -17.05 -24.74 -19.52
N THR A 56 -16.91 -23.88 -20.56
CA THR A 56 -15.63 -23.72 -21.25
C THR A 56 -14.56 -23.17 -20.28
N PRO A 57 -13.26 -23.43 -20.51
CA PRO A 57 -12.20 -22.95 -19.62
C PRO A 57 -12.24 -21.43 -19.36
N LEU A 58 -12.70 -20.63 -20.34
CA LEU A 58 -12.86 -19.19 -20.19
C LEU A 58 -14.04 -18.84 -19.27
N ALA A 59 -15.17 -19.51 -19.43
CA ALA A 59 -16.34 -19.28 -18.58
C ALA A 59 -16.05 -19.70 -17.13
N ALA A 60 -15.39 -20.83 -16.91
CA ALA A 60 -14.93 -21.27 -15.60
C ALA A 60 -14.01 -20.23 -14.94
N GLN A 61 -13.07 -19.63 -15.70
CA GLN A 61 -12.20 -18.57 -15.17
C GLN A 61 -12.98 -17.32 -14.78
N LEU A 62 -13.95 -16.89 -15.59
CA LEU A 62 -14.81 -15.74 -15.29
C LEU A 62 -15.66 -15.99 -14.03
N THR A 63 -16.20 -17.19 -13.88
CA THR A 63 -16.96 -17.60 -12.69
C THR A 63 -16.09 -17.60 -11.43
N ILE A 64 -14.85 -18.11 -11.50
CA ILE A 64 -13.88 -18.03 -10.40
C ILE A 64 -13.61 -16.56 -10.04
N ASP A 65 -13.31 -15.71 -11.00
CA ASP A 65 -13.02 -14.29 -10.74
C ASP A 65 -14.25 -13.54 -10.20
N ALA A 66 -15.46 -13.89 -10.65
CA ALA A 66 -16.70 -13.35 -10.10
C ALA A 66 -16.89 -13.76 -8.63
N ARG A 67 -16.68 -15.04 -8.28
CA ARG A 67 -16.74 -15.54 -6.88
C ARG A 67 -15.76 -14.80 -5.98
N ARG A 68 -14.51 -14.62 -6.43
CA ARG A 68 -13.46 -13.90 -5.70
C ARG A 68 -13.86 -12.45 -5.43
N ARG A 69 -14.46 -11.78 -6.42
CA ARG A 69 -14.95 -10.39 -6.28
C ARG A 69 -16.11 -10.29 -5.30
N ILE A 70 -17.10 -11.16 -5.41
CA ILE A 70 -18.24 -11.19 -4.48
C ILE A 70 -17.74 -11.42 -3.04
N ASP A 71 -16.74 -12.29 -2.85
CA ASP A 71 -16.15 -12.56 -1.53
C ASP A 71 -15.46 -11.33 -0.92
N LEU A 72 -14.86 -10.47 -1.74
CA LEU A 72 -14.16 -9.26 -1.29
C LEU A 72 -15.05 -8.02 -1.19
N GLN A 73 -16.16 -8.00 -1.93
CA GLN A 73 -17.02 -6.83 -2.04
C GLN A 73 -17.64 -6.44 -0.69
N GLY A 74 -17.43 -5.18 -0.30
CA GLY A 74 -17.98 -4.64 0.94
C GLY A 74 -17.38 -5.19 2.23
N ARG A 75 -16.34 -6.03 2.17
CA ARG A 75 -15.67 -6.54 3.36
C ARG A 75 -14.78 -5.46 3.97
N ARG A 76 -14.95 -5.23 5.27
CA ARG A 76 -13.96 -4.52 6.08
C ARG A 76 -12.88 -5.48 6.51
N PHE A 77 -11.63 -5.07 6.35
CA PHE A 77 -10.51 -5.88 6.84
C PHE A 77 -10.29 -5.67 8.34
N PRO A 78 -9.75 -6.68 9.05
CA PRO A 78 -9.48 -6.56 10.47
C PRO A 78 -8.43 -5.47 10.73
N ARG A 79 -8.69 -4.63 11.74
CA ARG A 79 -7.68 -3.68 12.21
C ARG A 79 -6.63 -4.41 13.03
N PRO A 80 -5.34 -4.10 12.85
CA PRO A 80 -4.29 -4.68 13.67
C PRO A 80 -4.37 -4.16 15.12
N ALA A 81 -3.82 -4.90 16.07
CA ALA A 81 -3.79 -4.50 17.47
C ALA A 81 -2.94 -3.22 17.72
N SER A 82 -1.96 -2.99 16.87
CA SER A 82 -1.11 -1.79 16.87
C SER A 82 -0.72 -1.45 15.43
N THR A 83 -0.26 -0.22 15.18
CA THR A 83 0.25 0.18 13.86
C THR A 83 1.29 -0.82 13.37
N ARG A 84 1.08 -1.37 12.17
CA ARG A 84 2.06 -2.23 11.49
C ARG A 84 2.89 -1.39 10.54
N ILE A 85 4.21 -1.45 10.71
CA ILE A 85 5.16 -0.73 9.85
C ILE A 85 5.87 -1.76 8.99
N ILE A 86 5.53 -1.76 7.70
CA ILE A 86 5.99 -2.74 6.72
C ILE A 86 6.89 -2.05 5.71
N THR A 87 8.13 -2.51 5.61
CA THR A 87 9.09 -2.05 4.60
C THR A 87 9.01 -2.94 3.37
N ILE A 88 8.76 -2.36 2.20
CA ILE A 88 8.70 -3.09 0.93
C ILE A 88 10.07 -2.99 0.26
N ALA A 89 10.82 -4.07 0.25
CA ALA A 89 12.21 -4.06 -0.20
C ALA A 89 12.56 -5.26 -1.09
N ASN A 90 13.39 -4.99 -2.09
CA ASN A 90 14.13 -5.99 -2.88
C ASN A 90 15.26 -5.27 -3.62
N GLN A 91 16.45 -5.88 -3.67
CA GLN A 91 17.62 -5.32 -4.36
C GLN A 91 17.44 -5.28 -5.88
N LYS A 92 16.65 -6.20 -6.44
CA LYS A 92 16.39 -6.25 -7.88
C LYS A 92 15.45 -5.12 -8.28
N GLY A 93 15.85 -4.35 -9.30
CA GLY A 93 14.98 -3.37 -9.95
C GLY A 93 13.84 -4.05 -10.70
N GLY A 94 12.70 -3.38 -10.81
CA GLY A 94 11.58 -3.85 -11.65
C GLY A 94 10.77 -5.04 -11.10
N VAL A 95 11.00 -5.49 -9.88
CA VAL A 95 10.22 -6.60 -9.26
C VAL A 95 8.83 -6.20 -8.75
N GLY A 96 8.47 -4.94 -8.89
CA GLY A 96 7.17 -4.43 -8.46
C GLY A 96 7.12 -3.94 -7.01
N LYS A 97 8.22 -3.42 -6.44
CA LYS A 97 8.24 -2.82 -5.08
C LYS A 97 7.21 -1.71 -4.96
N THR A 98 7.40 -0.63 -5.68
CA THR A 98 6.50 0.54 -5.70
C THR A 98 5.07 0.15 -6.07
N THR A 99 4.93 -0.68 -7.11
CA THR A 99 3.62 -1.20 -7.53
C THR A 99 2.92 -1.93 -6.40
N THR A 100 3.65 -2.76 -5.65
CA THR A 100 3.12 -3.49 -4.49
C THR A 100 2.76 -2.54 -3.36
N THR A 101 3.63 -1.58 -3.03
CA THR A 101 3.38 -0.58 -1.98
C THR A 101 2.09 0.18 -2.25
N VAL A 102 1.95 0.76 -3.44
CA VAL A 102 0.79 1.57 -3.85
C VAL A 102 -0.50 0.75 -3.82
N ASN A 103 -0.50 -0.43 -4.43
CA ASN A 103 -1.73 -1.20 -4.58
C ASN A 103 -2.14 -1.93 -3.29
N LEU A 104 -1.19 -2.36 -2.44
CA LEU A 104 -1.52 -2.84 -1.10
C LEU A 104 -2.08 -1.72 -0.23
N ALA A 105 -1.47 -0.53 -0.26
CA ALA A 105 -1.96 0.64 0.47
C ALA A 105 -3.40 0.98 0.07
N ALA A 106 -3.65 1.05 -1.24
CA ALA A 106 -4.99 1.32 -1.77
C ALA A 106 -6.01 0.24 -1.37
N GLY A 107 -5.64 -1.05 -1.44
CA GLY A 107 -6.50 -2.15 -1.04
C GLY A 107 -6.86 -2.15 0.45
N LEU A 108 -5.88 -1.86 1.31
CA LEU A 108 -6.11 -1.72 2.75
C LEU A 108 -7.00 -0.50 3.06
N ALA A 109 -6.75 0.64 2.40
CA ALA A 109 -7.53 1.86 2.58
C ALA A 109 -8.98 1.69 2.08
N GLN A 110 -9.18 1.06 0.93
CA GLN A 110 -10.51 0.76 0.39
C GLN A 110 -11.31 -0.16 1.35
N ALA A 111 -10.64 -1.02 2.09
CA ALA A 111 -11.26 -1.88 3.10
C ALA A 111 -11.51 -1.18 4.45
N GLY A 112 -11.31 0.13 4.54
CA GLY A 112 -11.63 0.97 5.70
C GLY A 112 -10.51 1.09 6.74
N LEU A 113 -9.26 0.82 6.35
CA LEU A 113 -8.09 0.98 7.21
C LEU A 113 -7.39 2.32 6.95
N ASN A 114 -6.78 2.90 7.98
CA ASN A 114 -5.98 4.12 7.86
C ASN A 114 -4.54 3.75 7.46
N VAL A 115 -4.09 4.21 6.29
CA VAL A 115 -2.81 3.81 5.71
C VAL A 115 -1.95 5.02 5.40
N LEU A 116 -0.68 4.98 5.80
CA LEU A 116 0.34 5.94 5.43
C LEU A 116 1.37 5.25 4.54
N VAL A 117 1.63 5.80 3.36
CA VAL A 117 2.76 5.43 2.51
C VAL A 117 3.89 6.43 2.74
N ILE A 118 5.11 5.95 2.85
CA ILE A 118 6.33 6.75 2.84
C ILE A 118 7.10 6.36 1.59
N ASP A 119 7.16 7.28 0.63
CA ASP A 119 7.95 7.10 -0.59
C ASP A 119 9.42 7.42 -0.29
N ASN A 120 10.22 6.38 -0.09
CA ASN A 120 11.63 6.52 0.27
C ASN A 120 12.57 6.24 -0.92
N ASP A 121 12.01 6.22 -2.15
CA ASP A 121 12.77 6.12 -3.40
C ASP A 121 12.87 7.51 -4.04
N PRO A 122 14.10 8.04 -4.29
CA PRO A 122 14.31 9.34 -4.94
C PRO A 122 13.61 9.50 -6.30
N GLN A 123 13.20 8.39 -6.92
CA GLN A 123 12.47 8.44 -8.19
C GLN A 123 11.02 8.93 -8.03
N GLY A 124 10.45 8.96 -6.81
CA GLY A 124 9.11 9.46 -6.53
C GLY A 124 7.98 8.69 -7.22
N ASN A 125 8.22 7.41 -7.54
CA ASN A 125 7.25 6.62 -8.31
C ASN A 125 5.99 6.29 -7.49
N ALA A 126 6.10 6.11 -6.17
CA ALA A 126 4.93 5.89 -5.32
C ALA A 126 4.13 7.20 -5.19
N SER A 127 4.80 8.33 -5.05
CA SER A 127 4.19 9.67 -5.02
C SER A 127 3.39 9.95 -6.31
N THR A 128 4.00 9.66 -7.48
CA THR A 128 3.32 9.76 -8.78
C THR A 128 2.08 8.87 -8.83
N ALA A 129 2.20 7.60 -8.46
CA ALA A 129 1.13 6.62 -8.56
C ALA A 129 -0.01 6.85 -7.55
N LEU A 130 0.23 7.62 -6.50
CA LEU A 130 -0.77 8.03 -5.51
C LEU A 130 -1.33 9.43 -5.76
N GLY A 131 -0.91 10.09 -6.84
CA GLY A 131 -1.43 11.39 -7.25
C GLY A 131 -1.10 12.54 -6.29
N VAL A 132 -0.03 12.44 -5.49
CA VAL A 132 0.39 13.49 -4.55
C VAL A 132 1.43 14.40 -5.17
N GLU A 133 1.46 15.67 -4.72
CA GLU A 133 2.45 16.65 -5.19
C GLU A 133 3.84 16.28 -4.69
N HIS A 134 4.85 16.27 -5.61
CA HIS A 134 6.23 15.88 -5.29
C HIS A 134 7.27 16.61 -6.16
N ARG A 135 6.97 17.85 -6.56
CA ARG A 135 7.94 18.69 -7.27
C ARG A 135 9.03 19.18 -6.33
N ALA A 136 10.15 19.62 -6.89
CA ALA A 136 11.21 20.25 -6.12
C ALA A 136 10.67 21.38 -5.23
N GLY A 137 11.05 21.38 -3.95
CA GLY A 137 10.56 22.32 -2.94
C GLY A 137 9.23 21.94 -2.27
N THR A 138 8.61 20.83 -2.66
CA THR A 138 7.49 20.26 -1.89
C THR A 138 8.04 19.58 -0.64
N PRO A 139 7.47 19.81 0.56
CA PRO A 139 7.86 19.06 1.76
C PRO A 139 7.78 17.55 1.54
N SER A 140 8.86 16.84 1.86
CA SER A 140 9.06 15.45 1.46
C SER A 140 9.83 14.64 2.51
N VAL A 141 10.12 13.40 2.22
CA VAL A 141 11.00 12.55 3.03
C VAL A 141 12.41 13.17 3.19
N TYR A 142 12.86 13.97 2.23
CA TYR A 142 14.17 14.63 2.29
C TYR A 142 14.29 15.52 3.52
N GLU A 143 13.37 16.47 3.73
CA GLU A 143 13.39 17.39 4.87
C GLU A 143 13.26 16.65 6.20
N VAL A 144 12.49 15.57 6.21
CA VAL A 144 12.36 14.71 7.39
C VAL A 144 13.69 14.04 7.74
N LEU A 145 14.39 13.49 6.75
CA LEU A 145 15.63 12.76 6.96
C LEU A 145 16.83 13.69 7.19
N VAL A 146 16.97 14.76 6.42
CA VAL A 146 18.15 15.63 6.41
C VAL A 146 17.98 16.76 7.41
N ASP A 147 16.88 17.51 7.36
CA ASP A 147 16.66 18.68 8.19
C ASP A 147 16.05 18.34 9.55
N GLY A 148 15.49 17.12 9.70
CA GLY A 148 14.79 16.71 10.91
C GLY A 148 13.41 17.35 11.06
N ALA A 149 12.78 17.72 9.95
CA ALA A 149 11.44 18.26 9.94
C ALA A 149 10.41 17.23 10.47
N PRO A 150 9.32 17.68 11.12
CA PRO A 150 8.25 16.78 11.54
C PRO A 150 7.64 16.06 10.34
N LEU A 151 7.35 14.76 10.47
CA LEU A 151 6.72 13.99 9.38
C LEU A 151 5.36 14.60 8.98
N SER A 152 4.62 15.15 9.96
CA SER A 152 3.33 15.81 9.76
C SER A 152 3.39 16.97 8.76
N SER A 153 4.56 17.62 8.59
CA SER A 153 4.72 18.72 7.63
C SER A 153 4.75 18.27 6.16
N ALA A 154 5.03 16.99 5.92
CA ALA A 154 5.15 16.42 4.58
C ALA A 154 4.03 15.45 4.22
N VAL A 155 3.14 15.10 5.16
CA VAL A 155 2.02 14.19 4.92
C VAL A 155 0.98 14.86 4.01
N GLN A 156 0.63 14.19 2.92
CA GLN A 156 -0.43 14.59 2.00
C GLN A 156 -1.51 13.51 1.94
N GLN A 157 -2.78 13.91 1.84
CA GLN A 157 -3.88 12.98 1.61
C GLN A 157 -3.93 12.61 0.13
N CYS A 158 -4.09 11.32 -0.18
CA CYS A 158 -4.25 10.86 -1.55
C CYS A 158 -5.65 11.21 -2.07
N PRO A 159 -5.79 11.69 -3.32
CA PRO A 159 -7.06 12.21 -3.81
C PRO A 159 -8.17 11.15 -3.93
N ASP A 160 -7.83 9.92 -4.28
CA ASP A 160 -8.80 8.86 -4.57
C ASP A 160 -9.35 8.14 -3.33
N LEU A 161 -8.60 8.16 -2.22
CA LEU A 161 -8.94 7.37 -1.03
C LEU A 161 -8.75 8.21 0.25
N PRO A 162 -9.82 8.53 0.97
CA PRO A 162 -9.79 9.47 2.11
C PRO A 162 -9.03 8.94 3.33
N THR A 163 -8.79 7.63 3.42
CA THR A 163 -8.04 6.98 4.49
C THR A 163 -6.61 6.60 4.08
N LEU A 164 -6.13 7.14 2.94
CA LEU A 164 -4.79 6.93 2.43
C LEU A 164 -4.02 8.25 2.41
N TRP A 165 -2.84 8.25 3.00
CA TRP A 165 -1.91 9.36 3.00
C TRP A 165 -0.56 8.94 2.45
N CYS A 166 0.20 9.92 1.92
CA CYS A 166 1.55 9.70 1.43
C CYS A 166 2.48 10.81 1.94
N VAL A 167 3.68 10.44 2.35
CA VAL A 167 4.83 11.34 2.47
C VAL A 167 5.63 11.17 1.19
N PRO A 168 5.69 12.21 0.32
CA PRO A 168 6.29 12.07 -1.00
C PRO A 168 7.82 12.04 -0.95
N ALA A 169 8.42 11.49 -2.01
CA ALA A 169 9.82 11.70 -2.35
C ALA A 169 9.93 12.76 -3.44
N THR A 170 10.92 13.64 -3.30
CA THR A 170 11.34 14.56 -4.36
C THR A 170 12.70 14.15 -4.90
N ILE A 171 13.13 14.78 -5.99
CA ILE A 171 14.45 14.54 -6.57
C ILE A 171 15.59 14.89 -5.59
N ASP A 172 15.32 15.78 -4.63
CA ASP A 172 16.28 16.21 -3.62
C ASP A 172 16.72 15.03 -2.73
N LEU A 173 15.85 14.03 -2.55
CA LEU A 173 16.18 12.80 -1.81
C LEU A 173 17.38 12.04 -2.40
N SER A 174 17.72 12.27 -3.68
CA SER A 174 18.92 11.69 -4.30
C SER A 174 20.21 12.16 -3.61
N GLY A 175 20.23 13.37 -3.06
CA GLY A 175 21.36 13.93 -2.30
C GLY A 175 21.43 13.43 -0.86
N ALA A 176 20.31 12.99 -0.31
CA ALA A 176 20.19 12.65 1.11
C ALA A 176 21.16 11.54 1.55
N GLU A 177 21.50 10.56 0.70
CA GLU A 177 22.44 9.49 1.06
C GLU A 177 23.85 10.04 1.37
N ILE A 178 24.27 11.11 0.69
CA ILE A 178 25.57 11.76 0.92
C ILE A 178 25.50 12.60 2.19
N GLU A 179 24.45 13.39 2.35
CA GLU A 179 24.28 14.32 3.47
C GLU A 179 24.10 13.58 4.80
N LEU A 180 23.32 12.50 4.79
CA LEU A 180 23.10 11.64 5.95
C LEU A 180 24.41 11.08 6.54
N VAL A 181 25.46 10.86 5.73
CA VAL A 181 26.74 10.31 6.22
C VAL A 181 27.32 11.13 7.36
N SER A 182 27.16 12.47 7.31
CA SER A 182 27.70 13.40 8.31
C SER A 182 26.77 13.62 9.51
N LEU A 183 25.54 13.14 9.46
CA LEU A 183 24.53 13.41 10.48
C LEU A 183 24.61 12.41 11.64
N VAL A 184 24.33 12.89 12.84
CA VAL A 184 24.22 12.05 14.05
C VAL A 184 22.92 11.25 13.97
N SER A 185 22.98 9.99 14.47
CA SER A 185 21.84 9.07 14.49
C SER A 185 21.17 8.86 13.12
N ARG A 186 21.96 8.94 12.07
CA ARG A 186 21.53 8.91 10.67
C ARG A 186 20.68 7.68 10.29
N GLU A 187 20.88 6.56 10.97
CA GLU A 187 20.15 5.31 10.71
C GLU A 187 18.75 5.29 11.36
N THR A 188 18.48 6.18 12.32
CA THR A 188 17.27 6.16 13.15
C THR A 188 16.35 7.36 12.90
N ARG A 189 16.71 8.26 11.97
CA ARG A 189 15.97 9.51 11.73
C ARG A 189 14.53 9.27 11.30
N LEU A 190 14.32 8.36 10.35
CA LEU A 190 12.98 8.02 9.89
C LEU A 190 12.15 7.38 11.02
N ARG A 191 12.76 6.50 11.82
CA ARG A 191 12.05 5.87 12.95
C ARG A 191 11.57 6.92 13.94
N LYS A 192 12.44 7.85 14.32
CA LYS A 192 12.07 8.93 15.24
C LYS A 192 10.90 9.76 14.67
N ALA A 193 10.98 10.16 13.40
CA ALA A 193 9.95 10.98 12.77
C ALA A 193 8.59 10.25 12.69
N VAL A 194 8.59 8.94 12.41
CA VAL A 194 7.36 8.13 12.36
C VAL A 194 6.79 7.93 13.76
N ASP A 195 7.62 7.61 14.75
CA ASP A 195 7.17 7.43 16.14
C ASP A 195 6.57 8.74 16.70
N ASP A 196 7.22 9.88 16.46
CA ASP A 196 6.73 11.20 16.86
C ASP A 196 5.38 11.53 16.18
N PHE A 197 5.25 11.28 14.88
CA PHE A 197 4.01 11.50 14.13
C PHE A 197 2.85 10.65 14.64
N LEU A 198 3.09 9.37 14.89
CA LEU A 198 2.06 8.47 15.42
C LEU A 198 1.60 8.91 16.81
N ALA A 199 2.53 9.34 17.66
CA ALA A 199 2.23 9.86 18.99
C ALA A 199 1.45 11.19 18.93
N GLU A 200 1.88 12.13 18.06
CA GLU A 200 1.19 13.41 17.83
C GLU A 200 -0.26 13.19 17.38
N ARG A 201 -0.48 12.30 16.43
CA ARG A 201 -1.81 11.99 15.91
C ARG A 201 -2.78 11.50 16.99
N ILE A 202 -2.27 10.67 17.92
CA ILE A 202 -3.05 10.20 19.06
C ILE A 202 -3.33 11.35 20.03
N ALA A 203 -2.32 12.17 20.34
CA ALA A 203 -2.49 13.31 21.24
C ALA A 203 -3.51 14.32 20.73
N GLN A 204 -3.66 14.45 19.41
CA GLN A 204 -4.68 15.26 18.74
C GLN A 204 -6.06 14.60 18.70
N GLY A 205 -6.23 13.36 19.19
CA GLY A 205 -7.49 12.64 19.17
C GLY A 205 -7.93 12.14 17.78
N LEU A 206 -6.98 12.08 16.82
CA LEU A 206 -7.23 11.56 15.49
C LEU A 206 -7.22 10.02 15.50
N ASP A 207 -7.94 9.42 14.54
CA ASP A 207 -7.92 7.98 14.37
C ASP A 207 -6.48 7.48 14.09
N PRO A 208 -6.02 6.42 14.76
CA PRO A 208 -4.67 5.90 14.58
C PRO A 208 -4.44 5.40 13.15
N ILE A 209 -3.20 5.48 12.68
CA ILE A 209 -2.76 4.82 11.46
C ILE A 209 -2.70 3.31 11.73
N ASP A 210 -3.36 2.51 10.91
CA ASP A 210 -3.35 1.05 11.01
C ASP A 210 -2.08 0.46 10.35
N TYR A 211 -1.68 1.02 9.20
CA TYR A 211 -0.51 0.57 8.43
C TYR A 211 0.36 1.73 7.99
N VAL A 212 1.68 1.58 8.15
CA VAL A 212 2.69 2.40 7.49
C VAL A 212 3.42 1.51 6.50
N LEU A 213 3.40 1.87 5.22
CA LEU A 213 4.11 1.15 4.16
C LEU A 213 5.27 2.02 3.67
N VAL A 214 6.49 1.51 3.70
CA VAL A 214 7.69 2.24 3.27
C VAL A 214 8.18 1.65 1.95
N ASP A 215 8.08 2.43 0.87
CA ASP A 215 8.62 2.04 -0.44
C ASP A 215 10.13 2.30 -0.48
N CYS A 216 10.91 1.33 -0.91
CA CYS A 216 12.36 1.41 -0.92
C CYS A 216 12.95 1.43 -2.32
N PRO A 217 14.06 2.20 -2.52
CA PRO A 217 14.87 2.09 -3.74
C PRO A 217 15.45 0.68 -3.91
N PRO A 218 15.97 0.34 -5.10
CA PRO A 218 16.63 -0.95 -5.32
C PRO A 218 18.02 -1.04 -4.69
N SER A 219 18.54 0.06 -4.13
CA SER A 219 19.84 0.12 -3.44
C SER A 219 19.71 -0.32 -1.98
N LEU A 220 20.82 -0.72 -1.36
CA LEU A 220 20.94 -0.96 0.08
C LEU A 220 21.71 0.17 0.78
N GLY A 221 21.45 1.42 0.38
CA GLY A 221 22.05 2.61 0.98
C GLY A 221 21.39 3.03 2.31
N LEU A 222 21.75 4.23 2.78
CA LEU A 222 21.24 4.76 4.06
C LEU A 222 19.72 4.97 4.06
N LEU A 223 19.11 5.24 2.89
CA LEU A 223 17.65 5.33 2.77
C LEU A 223 17.00 3.98 3.11
N THR A 224 17.49 2.89 2.53
CA THR A 224 16.97 1.55 2.82
C THR A 224 17.27 1.10 4.25
N VAL A 225 18.42 1.50 4.81
CA VAL A 225 18.73 1.25 6.23
C VAL A 225 17.72 1.96 7.13
N ASN A 226 17.39 3.23 6.89
CA ASN A 226 16.35 3.94 7.63
C ASN A 226 14.98 3.24 7.54
N ALA A 227 14.62 2.74 6.36
CA ALA A 227 13.39 1.98 6.15
C ALA A 227 13.37 0.66 6.96
N PHE A 228 14.49 -0.05 7.05
CA PHE A 228 14.58 -1.27 7.87
C PHE A 228 14.64 -0.97 9.37
N VAL A 229 15.15 0.17 9.76
CA VAL A 229 15.22 0.57 11.17
C VAL A 229 13.85 1.00 11.69
N VAL A 230 13.04 1.68 10.90
CA VAL A 230 11.65 2.03 11.26
C VAL A 230 10.72 0.83 11.14
N GLY A 231 10.92 -0.03 10.14
CA GLY A 231 10.10 -1.20 9.88
C GLY A 231 10.17 -2.24 11.01
N ARG A 232 9.06 -2.89 11.28
CA ARG A 232 9.04 -4.11 12.10
C ARG A 232 8.95 -5.33 11.21
N GLU A 233 8.36 -5.17 10.04
CA GLU A 233 8.09 -6.21 9.07
C GLU A 233 8.71 -5.85 7.72
N VAL A 234 9.18 -6.87 7.01
CA VAL A 234 9.62 -6.74 5.63
C VAL A 234 8.68 -7.55 4.74
N LEU A 235 8.13 -6.88 3.72
CA LEU A 235 7.45 -7.51 2.62
C LEU A 235 8.38 -7.52 1.41
N ILE A 236 8.60 -8.70 0.83
CA ILE A 236 9.52 -8.91 -0.28
C ILE A 236 8.71 -9.29 -1.54
N PRO A 237 8.49 -8.37 -2.49
CA PRO A 237 7.95 -8.75 -3.79
C PRO A 237 9.03 -9.48 -4.60
N ILE A 238 8.66 -10.65 -5.15
CA ILE A 238 9.56 -11.51 -5.93
C ILE A 238 8.94 -11.75 -7.30
N GLN A 239 9.65 -11.33 -8.34
CA GLN A 239 9.31 -11.73 -9.71
C GLN A 239 9.78 -13.17 -9.94
N CYS A 240 8.90 -14.03 -10.46
CA CYS A 240 9.18 -15.45 -10.67
C CYS A 240 10.11 -15.67 -11.88
N GLU A 241 11.41 -15.35 -11.71
CA GLU A 241 12.48 -15.47 -12.70
C GLU A 241 13.68 -16.21 -12.12
N TYR A 242 14.60 -16.68 -12.98
CA TYR A 242 15.73 -17.55 -12.64
C TYR A 242 16.60 -17.04 -11.46
N TYR A 243 16.90 -15.75 -11.41
CA TYR A 243 17.75 -15.18 -10.34
C TYR A 243 16.98 -14.73 -9.08
N ALA A 244 15.70 -15.11 -8.95
CA ALA A 244 14.85 -14.65 -7.85
C ALA A 244 15.37 -15.07 -6.47
N LEU A 245 15.84 -16.32 -6.34
CA LEU A 245 16.29 -16.90 -5.07
C LEU A 245 17.69 -16.41 -4.65
N GLU A 246 18.57 -16.13 -5.59
CA GLU A 246 19.88 -15.55 -5.29
C GLU A 246 19.74 -14.16 -4.70
N GLY A 247 18.93 -13.28 -5.33
CA GLY A 247 18.65 -11.95 -4.82
C GLY A 247 17.96 -11.97 -3.46
N LEU A 248 17.05 -12.93 -3.25
CA LEU A 248 16.40 -13.13 -1.95
C LEU A 248 17.43 -13.48 -0.86
N SER A 249 18.35 -14.40 -1.12
CA SER A 249 19.38 -14.81 -0.16
C SER A 249 20.28 -13.64 0.27
N GLN A 250 20.65 -12.75 -0.66
CA GLN A 250 21.44 -11.55 -0.34
C GLN A 250 20.65 -10.57 0.52
N LEU A 251 19.39 -10.33 0.20
CA LEU A 251 18.52 -9.46 0.98
C LEU A 251 18.31 -9.99 2.41
N LEU A 252 18.09 -11.30 2.57
CA LEU A 252 17.93 -11.93 3.89
C LEU A 252 19.17 -11.75 4.77
N LYS A 253 20.37 -11.87 4.20
CA LYS A 253 21.62 -11.60 4.93
C LYS A 253 21.69 -10.15 5.42
N THR A 254 21.27 -9.20 4.60
CA THR A 254 21.24 -7.79 5.00
C THR A 254 20.21 -7.56 6.11
N ILE A 255 19.02 -8.15 6.02
CA ILE A 255 17.99 -8.05 7.05
C ILE A 255 18.52 -8.61 8.39
N GLU A 256 19.22 -9.75 8.38
CA GLU A 256 19.81 -10.32 9.60
C GLU A 256 20.91 -9.41 10.20
N LEU A 257 21.70 -8.72 9.38
CA LEU A 257 22.67 -7.73 9.86
C LEU A 257 21.97 -6.54 10.55
N ILE A 258 20.93 -6.00 9.92
CA ILE A 258 20.13 -4.90 10.50
C ILE A 258 19.47 -5.35 11.80
N LYS A 259 18.91 -6.56 11.82
CA LYS A 259 18.28 -7.15 13.00
C LYS A 259 19.25 -7.30 14.15
N ALA A 260 20.48 -7.75 13.88
CA ALA A 260 21.50 -7.96 14.90
C ALA A 260 22.01 -6.65 15.53
N HIS A 261 22.08 -5.55 14.77
CA HIS A 261 22.79 -4.35 15.19
C HIS A 261 21.91 -3.11 15.40
N LEU A 262 20.77 -3.00 14.68
CA LEU A 262 20.00 -1.76 14.64
C LEU A 262 18.51 -1.95 15.01
N ASN A 263 17.90 -3.08 14.65
CA ASN A 263 16.47 -3.31 14.86
C ASN A 263 16.16 -4.79 15.17
N PRO A 264 16.29 -5.23 16.43
CA PRO A 264 16.04 -6.64 16.80
C PRO A 264 14.60 -7.15 16.51
N ARG A 265 13.64 -6.24 16.27
CA ARG A 265 12.25 -6.61 15.98
C ARG A 265 11.99 -6.87 14.49
N LEU A 266 12.95 -6.52 13.63
CA LEU A 266 12.80 -6.69 12.17
C LEU A 266 12.70 -8.16 11.80
N HIS A 267 11.72 -8.52 11.00
CA HIS A 267 11.56 -9.87 10.46
C HIS A 267 10.87 -9.85 9.09
N VAL A 268 11.10 -10.88 8.30
CA VAL A 268 10.36 -11.05 7.04
C VAL A 268 9.00 -11.65 7.37
N SER A 269 7.96 -10.84 7.21
CA SER A 269 6.57 -11.27 7.45
C SER A 269 5.88 -11.77 6.19
N THR A 270 6.30 -11.27 5.03
CA THR A 270 5.54 -11.49 3.80
C THR A 270 6.44 -11.59 2.58
N ILE A 271 6.20 -12.59 1.74
CA ILE A 271 6.75 -12.72 0.39
C ILE A 271 5.56 -12.72 -0.58
N LEU A 272 5.61 -11.84 -1.58
CA LEU A 272 4.59 -11.71 -2.60
C LEU A 272 5.17 -12.04 -3.97
N LEU A 273 4.62 -13.08 -4.61
CA LEU A 273 4.99 -13.43 -5.98
C LEU A 273 4.34 -12.45 -6.95
N THR A 274 5.15 -11.76 -7.74
CA THR A 274 4.73 -10.72 -8.69
C THR A 274 4.98 -11.13 -10.13
N MET A 275 4.23 -10.51 -11.05
CA MET A 275 4.33 -10.77 -12.50
C MET A 275 4.27 -12.28 -12.83
N TYR A 276 3.50 -13.00 -12.03
CA TYR A 276 3.36 -14.45 -12.16
C TYR A 276 2.62 -14.81 -13.46
N ASP A 277 3.22 -15.67 -14.27
CA ASP A 277 2.59 -16.28 -15.42
C ASP A 277 2.56 -17.81 -15.25
N GLY A 278 1.42 -18.32 -14.79
CA GLY A 278 1.24 -19.75 -14.55
C GLY A 278 1.31 -20.66 -15.78
N ARG A 279 1.42 -20.07 -17.00
CA ARG A 279 1.61 -20.84 -18.25
C ARG A 279 3.07 -21.22 -18.47
N THR A 280 4.01 -20.62 -17.75
CA THR A 280 5.44 -20.87 -17.89
C THR A 280 5.94 -21.83 -16.80
N ASN A 281 6.64 -22.89 -17.22
CA ASN A 281 7.23 -23.86 -16.28
C ASN A 281 8.20 -23.18 -15.30
N LEU A 282 8.98 -22.19 -15.77
CA LEU A 282 9.92 -21.46 -14.91
C LEU A 282 9.21 -20.74 -13.76
N ALA A 283 8.13 -20.01 -14.05
CA ALA A 283 7.39 -19.31 -13.01
C ALA A 283 6.75 -20.27 -12.00
N GLN A 284 6.24 -21.41 -12.47
CA GLN A 284 5.71 -22.46 -11.61
C GLN A 284 6.79 -23.05 -10.69
N GLN A 285 7.96 -23.37 -11.23
CA GLN A 285 9.09 -23.93 -10.47
C GLN A 285 9.58 -22.95 -9.40
N VAL A 286 9.84 -21.67 -9.78
CA VAL A 286 10.28 -20.64 -8.83
C VAL A 286 9.22 -20.42 -7.74
N ALA A 287 7.95 -20.37 -8.11
CA ALA A 287 6.86 -20.21 -7.14
C ALA A 287 6.76 -21.39 -6.17
N ALA A 288 6.94 -22.62 -6.65
CA ALA A 288 6.96 -23.83 -5.82
C ALA A 288 8.13 -23.80 -4.83
N GLU A 289 9.33 -23.46 -5.30
CA GLU A 289 10.54 -23.40 -4.49
C GLU A 289 10.46 -22.30 -3.42
N VAL A 290 9.94 -21.12 -3.75
CA VAL A 290 9.71 -20.05 -2.76
C VAL A 290 8.71 -20.52 -1.70
N ARG A 291 7.62 -21.17 -2.09
CA ARG A 291 6.59 -21.66 -1.15
C ARG A 291 7.12 -22.82 -0.28
N GLU A 292 8.00 -23.64 -0.81
CA GLU A 292 8.65 -24.74 -0.06
C GLU A 292 9.58 -24.19 1.03
N HIS A 293 10.40 -23.17 0.69
CA HIS A 293 11.37 -22.62 1.62
C HIS A 293 10.78 -21.62 2.60
N PHE A 294 9.69 -20.92 2.23
CA PHE A 294 9.04 -19.87 3.01
C PHE A 294 7.51 -20.05 3.06
N PRO A 295 7.03 -21.19 3.57
CA PRO A 295 5.59 -21.54 3.52
C PRO A 295 4.71 -20.56 4.30
N GLU A 296 5.18 -20.05 5.44
CA GLU A 296 4.43 -19.13 6.29
C GLU A 296 4.44 -17.69 5.75
N GLN A 297 5.57 -17.27 5.18
CA GLN A 297 5.76 -15.91 4.69
C GLN A 297 5.11 -15.70 3.33
N THR A 298 5.11 -16.71 2.46
CA THR A 298 4.59 -16.56 1.09
C THR A 298 3.07 -16.45 1.09
N LEU A 299 2.56 -15.39 0.45
CA LEU A 299 1.12 -15.25 0.25
C LEU A 299 0.59 -16.34 -0.68
N LYS A 300 -0.64 -16.78 -0.43
CA LYS A 300 -1.36 -17.68 -1.35
C LYS A 300 -1.61 -17.00 -2.67
N THR A 301 -2.00 -15.73 -2.61
CA THR A 301 -2.21 -14.86 -3.77
C THR A 301 -0.90 -14.57 -4.47
N SER A 302 -0.93 -14.61 -5.80
CA SER A 302 0.15 -14.16 -6.68
C SER A 302 -0.36 -13.06 -7.59
N ILE A 303 0.44 -12.03 -7.83
CA ILE A 303 0.05 -10.92 -8.70
C ILE A 303 0.39 -11.29 -10.15
N PRO A 304 -0.61 -11.33 -11.05
CA PRO A 304 -0.38 -11.67 -12.44
C PRO A 304 0.34 -10.53 -13.18
N ARG A 305 0.98 -10.86 -14.29
CA ARG A 305 1.44 -9.85 -15.25
C ARG A 305 0.20 -9.20 -15.88
N SER A 306 0.07 -7.88 -15.74
CA SER A 306 -1.11 -7.13 -16.21
C SER A 306 -0.70 -5.76 -16.74
N VAL A 307 -1.21 -5.42 -17.91
CA VAL A 307 -1.01 -4.10 -18.52
C VAL A 307 -1.68 -3.01 -17.67
N ARG A 308 -2.87 -3.28 -17.12
CA ARG A 308 -3.60 -2.31 -16.28
C ARG A 308 -2.83 -1.87 -15.05
N ILE A 309 -2.09 -2.80 -14.41
CA ILE A 309 -1.19 -2.48 -13.29
C ILE A 309 -0.10 -1.49 -13.74
N SER A 310 0.41 -1.61 -14.96
CA SER A 310 1.48 -0.76 -15.48
C SER A 310 0.97 0.58 -15.99
N GLU A 311 -0.28 0.68 -16.42
CA GLU A 311 -0.91 1.90 -16.91
C GLU A 311 -1.36 2.83 -15.78
N ALA A 312 -1.90 2.29 -14.69
CA ALA A 312 -2.48 3.04 -13.58
C ALA A 312 -1.59 4.18 -13.04
N PRO A 313 -0.27 4.01 -12.83
CA PRO A 313 0.61 5.08 -12.36
C PRO A 313 0.66 6.31 -13.27
N SER A 314 0.51 6.15 -14.59
CA SER A 314 0.49 7.28 -15.54
C SER A 314 -0.75 8.18 -15.39
N HIS A 315 -1.76 7.69 -14.67
CA HIS A 315 -2.97 8.43 -14.32
C HIS A 315 -2.97 8.92 -12.87
N GLY A 316 -1.86 8.74 -12.13
CA GLY A 316 -1.77 9.07 -10.71
C GLY A 316 -2.67 8.21 -9.84
N GLN A 317 -2.92 6.96 -10.24
CA GLN A 317 -3.87 6.06 -9.59
C GLN A 317 -3.27 4.69 -9.30
N SER A 318 -3.81 4.02 -8.27
CA SER A 318 -3.61 2.58 -8.09
C SER A 318 -4.42 1.77 -9.12
N VAL A 319 -4.06 0.52 -9.38
CA VAL A 319 -4.90 -0.32 -10.25
C VAL A 319 -6.28 -0.57 -9.65
N ILE A 320 -6.41 -0.47 -8.33
CA ILE A 320 -7.67 -0.66 -7.60
C ILE A 320 -8.66 0.45 -7.89
N THR A 321 -8.19 1.71 -8.01
CA THR A 321 -9.01 2.87 -8.37
C THR A 321 -9.11 3.07 -9.87
N TYR A 322 -8.05 2.76 -10.63
CA TYR A 322 -7.98 2.91 -12.08
C TYR A 322 -8.87 1.92 -12.85
N ASP A 323 -8.74 0.63 -12.54
CA ASP A 323 -9.56 -0.44 -13.16
C ASP A 323 -9.92 -1.51 -12.11
N PRO A 324 -10.94 -1.23 -11.26
CA PRO A 324 -11.39 -2.16 -10.21
C PRO A 324 -11.82 -3.52 -10.74
N SER A 325 -12.17 -3.58 -12.02
CA SER A 325 -12.65 -4.80 -12.68
C SER A 325 -11.52 -5.70 -13.15
N SER A 326 -10.29 -5.23 -13.19
CA SER A 326 -9.15 -6.01 -13.68
C SER A 326 -8.76 -7.15 -12.75
N THR A 327 -8.16 -8.19 -13.32
CA THR A 327 -7.57 -9.31 -12.54
C THR A 327 -6.43 -8.83 -11.65
N GLY A 328 -5.73 -7.75 -12.05
CA GLY A 328 -4.67 -7.13 -11.27
C GLY A 328 -5.21 -6.46 -9.99
N ALA A 329 -6.30 -5.71 -10.10
CA ALA A 329 -6.97 -5.10 -8.95
C ALA A 329 -7.47 -6.16 -7.97
N LEU A 330 -8.14 -7.20 -8.49
CA LEU A 330 -8.61 -8.31 -7.69
C LEU A 330 -7.48 -9.00 -6.92
N ALA A 331 -6.37 -9.29 -7.60
CA ALA A 331 -5.22 -9.94 -6.97
C ALA A 331 -4.61 -9.07 -5.84
N TYR A 332 -4.49 -7.74 -6.04
CA TYR A 332 -3.99 -6.86 -4.98
C TYR A 332 -4.97 -6.71 -3.81
N LEU A 333 -6.28 -6.71 -4.05
CA LEU A 333 -7.28 -6.73 -2.97
C LEU A 333 -7.19 -8.01 -2.14
N GLU A 334 -6.99 -9.16 -2.78
CA GLU A 334 -6.77 -10.43 -2.06
C GLU A 334 -5.47 -10.43 -1.28
N ALA A 335 -4.37 -9.94 -1.88
CA ALA A 335 -3.10 -9.80 -1.19
C ALA A 335 -3.23 -8.86 0.04
N ALA A 336 -3.95 -7.74 -0.09
CA ALA A 336 -4.22 -6.82 1.00
C ALA A 336 -5.04 -7.50 2.12
N ARG A 337 -6.03 -8.32 1.77
CA ARG A 337 -6.78 -9.12 2.73
C ARG A 337 -5.88 -10.10 3.49
N GLU A 338 -5.06 -10.88 2.77
CA GLU A 338 -4.13 -11.81 3.42
C GLU A 338 -3.16 -11.11 4.37
N VAL A 339 -2.65 -9.92 3.99
CA VAL A 339 -1.79 -9.10 4.86
C VAL A 339 -2.56 -8.61 6.10
N ALA A 340 -3.82 -8.20 5.94
CA ALA A 340 -4.66 -7.76 7.04
C ALA A 340 -5.02 -8.92 7.99
N ASP A 341 -5.35 -10.08 7.44
CA ASP A 341 -5.67 -11.28 8.24
C ASP A 341 -4.47 -11.75 9.09
N ARG A 342 -3.24 -11.63 8.60
CA ARG A 342 -2.01 -11.89 9.37
C ARG A 342 -1.82 -10.93 10.55
N GLY A 343 -2.37 -9.72 10.46
CA GLY A 343 -2.35 -8.71 11.52
C GLY A 343 -3.53 -8.78 12.49
N ARG A 344 -4.44 -9.72 12.30
CA ARG A 344 -5.62 -9.87 13.16
C ARG A 344 -5.18 -10.17 14.60
N PRO A 345 -5.68 -9.41 15.60
CA PRO A 345 -5.45 -9.75 17.00
C PRO A 345 -5.97 -11.15 17.29
N GLU A 346 -5.18 -11.96 17.99
CA GLU A 346 -5.69 -13.24 18.49
C GLU A 346 -6.92 -12.96 19.37
N PRO A 347 -8.03 -13.71 19.21
CA PRO A 347 -9.15 -13.62 20.13
C PRO A 347 -8.63 -13.92 21.53
N LEU A 348 -8.85 -13.00 22.45
CA LEU A 348 -8.56 -13.27 23.86
C LEU A 348 -9.29 -14.57 24.23
N PRO A 349 -8.60 -15.51 24.91
CA PRO A 349 -9.25 -16.73 25.37
C PRO A 349 -10.49 -16.31 26.19
N VAL A 350 -11.66 -16.73 25.72
CA VAL A 350 -12.93 -16.48 26.42
C VAL A 350 -12.81 -17.22 27.75
N GLN A 351 -12.37 -16.53 28.81
CA GLN A 351 -12.61 -16.99 30.15
C GLN A 351 -14.13 -16.95 30.33
N SER A 352 -14.72 -18.11 30.41
CA SER A 352 -16.12 -18.27 30.80
C SER A 352 -16.29 -17.68 32.21
N VAL A 353 -16.60 -16.39 32.28
CA VAL A 353 -17.03 -15.73 33.50
C VAL A 353 -18.55 -15.72 33.43
N ASP A 354 -19.15 -16.65 34.17
CA ASP A 354 -20.55 -16.58 34.53
C ASP A 354 -20.87 -15.16 35.09
N GLY A 355 -21.72 -14.48 34.41
CA GLY A 355 -22.57 -13.40 34.91
C GLY A 355 -21.85 -12.15 35.40
N ALA A 356 -21.41 -11.26 34.54
CA ALA A 356 -21.51 -9.80 34.74
C ALA A 356 -21.20 -9.05 33.44
N SER A 357 -22.24 -8.50 32.82
CA SER A 357 -22.12 -7.47 31.75
C SER A 357 -21.33 -6.29 32.28
N ARG A 358 -20.11 -6.10 31.80
CA ARG A 358 -19.41 -4.80 31.92
C ARG A 358 -19.32 -4.18 30.53
N ASN A 359 -20.08 -3.11 30.36
CA ASN A 359 -19.91 -2.17 29.26
C ASN A 359 -18.51 -1.57 29.33
N VAL A 360 -17.57 -2.10 28.55
CA VAL A 360 -16.24 -1.51 28.38
C VAL A 360 -16.40 -0.35 27.41
N SER A 361 -16.27 0.86 27.89
CA SER A 361 -16.37 2.06 27.08
C SER A 361 -15.20 2.11 26.07
N ARG A 362 -15.45 2.70 24.89
CA ARG A 362 -14.49 2.91 23.81
C ARG A 362 -13.17 3.57 24.28
N GLN A 363 -13.21 4.34 25.37
CA GLN A 363 -12.04 4.96 25.99
C GLN A 363 -11.10 3.97 26.67
N ASN A 364 -11.61 2.91 27.29
CA ASN A 364 -10.75 1.88 27.91
C ASN A 364 -10.05 1.02 26.85
N TYR A 365 -10.72 0.74 25.73
CA TYR A 365 -10.11 0.02 24.62
C TYR A 365 -8.89 0.76 24.00
N LEU A 366 -8.96 2.08 23.92
CA LEU A 366 -7.86 2.90 23.43
C LEU A 366 -6.69 2.96 24.44
N ALA A 367 -6.99 3.05 25.74
CA ALA A 367 -5.97 3.11 26.77
C ALA A 367 -5.17 1.81 26.92
N GLU A 368 -5.82 0.65 26.82
CA GLU A 368 -5.14 -0.66 26.89
C GLU A 368 -4.28 -0.96 25.64
N ARG A 369 -4.68 -0.42 24.48
CA ARG A 369 -3.93 -0.59 23.22
C ARG A 369 -2.55 0.07 23.26
N TRP A 370 -2.29 1.04 24.15
CA TRP A 370 -1.07 1.83 24.23
C TRP A 370 -0.20 1.57 25.45
N ALA A 371 -0.72 0.83 26.44
CA ALA A 371 0.02 0.49 27.66
C ALA A 371 1.18 -0.51 27.45
N VAL A 372 1.39 -1.00 26.24
CA VAL A 372 2.40 -2.03 25.90
C VAL A 372 3.70 -1.42 25.34
N LEU A 373 3.88 -0.10 25.38
CA LEU A 373 5.17 0.51 25.06
C LEU A 373 6.03 0.55 26.33
N PRO A 374 7.13 -0.22 26.43
CA PRO A 374 8.05 -0.08 27.54
C PRO A 374 8.71 1.30 27.45
N SER A 375 8.51 2.12 28.49
CA SER A 375 9.29 3.33 28.71
C SER A 375 10.77 2.96 28.77
N TYR A 376 11.57 3.50 27.84
CA TYR A 376 13.01 3.51 27.98
C TYR A 376 13.38 4.40 29.16
N GLN A 377 13.77 3.79 30.28
CA GLN A 377 14.61 4.47 31.26
C GLN A 377 16.03 4.49 30.68
N GLU A 378 16.55 5.68 30.48
CA GLU A 378 17.97 5.93 30.30
C GLU A 378 18.71 5.52 31.57
N ASP A 379 19.39 4.38 31.55
CA ASP A 379 20.45 4.11 32.51
C ASP A 379 21.71 4.87 32.07
N ALA A 380 21.86 6.05 32.64
CA ALA A 380 23.12 6.77 32.65
C ALA A 380 24.08 6.02 33.60
N ARG A 381 25.10 5.36 33.05
CA ARG A 381 26.43 5.15 33.68
C ARG A 381 27.49 4.97 32.61
#